data_9d650697d6423d1a39708e2126ccd7f7
#
_entry.id   9d650697d6423d1a39708e2126ccd7f7
#
_cell.length_a   1.000
_cell.length_b   1.000
_cell.length_c   1.000
_cell.angle_alpha   90.00
_cell.angle_beta   90.00
_cell.angle_gamma   90.00
#
_symmetry.space_group_name_H-M   'P 1'
#
loop_
_entity.id
_entity.type
_entity.pdbx_description
1 polymer ?
#
loop_
_entity_poly.entity_id
_entity_poly.type
_entity_poly.pdbx_seq_one_letter_code
_entity_poly.pdbx_strand_id
1 'polypeptide(L)'
;MDKNNDIIQQAIDDRIDAFIRGMMTEEEEAAFKQEIQADPDLRAHVLATVSLIKGIRMQNAEKERTLIQPQHNNKVRTLLWWATSIAAVFAIFFGYSKDKRYNELSALVSPYYTEYSMDDYARGDIDSTKVANLYTIFNNIQKQRHVSNIIAELEPIYTSIEHDITYSTYANDIALNLALAYIKNDQADKAIPILEKLEKDNPDTPIATKAGELLLILRE
;
A
#
# COMPACT_ATOMS: atom_id res chain seq x y z
N MET A 1 15.42 -26.91 25.85
CA MET A 1 14.05 -26.49 25.46
C MET A 1 13.35 -26.03 26.73
N ASP A 2 12.99 -24.79 26.77
CA ASP A 2 12.64 -24.10 28.02
C ASP A 2 11.15 -24.26 28.29
N LYS A 3 10.74 -25.02 29.29
CA LYS A 3 9.34 -25.26 29.67
C LYS A 3 8.53 -23.96 29.88
N ASN A 4 9.22 -22.87 30.20
CA ASN A 4 8.57 -21.55 30.35
C ASN A 4 8.10 -20.96 29.01
N ASN A 5 8.86 -21.19 27.93
CA ASN A 5 8.48 -20.67 26.60
C ASN A 5 7.26 -21.42 26.05
N ASP A 6 7.16 -22.72 26.30
CA ASP A 6 6.02 -23.53 25.87
C ASP A 6 4.71 -23.10 26.57
N ILE A 7 4.79 -22.76 27.86
CA ILE A 7 3.61 -22.28 28.64
C ILE A 7 3.14 -20.91 28.14
N ILE A 8 4.07 -19.99 27.84
CA ILE A 8 3.75 -18.66 27.32
C ILE A 8 3.11 -18.78 25.93
N GLN A 9 3.67 -19.62 25.07
CA GLN A 9 3.14 -19.85 23.72
C GLN A 9 1.73 -20.44 23.76
N GLN A 10 1.50 -21.43 24.64
CA GLN A 10 0.17 -22.02 24.81
C GLN A 10 -0.86 -21.00 25.32
N ALA A 11 -0.49 -20.11 26.23
CA ALA A 11 -1.38 -19.05 26.70
C ALA A 11 -1.75 -18.05 25.58
N ILE A 12 -0.81 -17.77 24.67
CA ILE A 12 -1.08 -16.93 23.48
C ILE A 12 -2.04 -17.64 22.54
N ASP A 13 -1.83 -18.94 22.29
CA ASP A 13 -2.67 -19.75 21.41
C ASP A 13 -4.11 -19.84 21.94
N ASP A 14 -4.29 -20.04 23.25
CA ASP A 14 -5.59 -20.07 23.92
C ASP A 14 -6.32 -18.72 23.79
N ARG A 15 -5.61 -17.59 23.91
CA ARG A 15 -6.19 -16.25 23.70
C ARG A 15 -6.58 -16.02 22.25
N ILE A 16 -5.76 -16.49 21.30
CA ILE A 16 -6.08 -16.41 19.87
C ILE A 16 -7.34 -17.24 19.55
N ASP A 17 -7.44 -18.46 20.11
CA ASP A 17 -8.61 -19.32 19.92
C ASP A 17 -9.87 -18.68 20.52
N ALA A 18 -9.81 -18.13 21.74
CA ALA A 18 -10.88 -17.40 22.37
C ALA A 18 -11.34 -16.18 21.54
N PHE A 19 -10.38 -15.42 20.99
CA PHE A 19 -10.66 -14.29 20.12
C PHE A 19 -11.36 -14.74 18.82
N ILE A 20 -10.83 -15.77 18.16
CA ILE A 20 -11.40 -16.31 16.91
C ILE A 20 -12.78 -16.91 17.13
N ARG A 21 -13.07 -17.47 18.29
CA ARG A 21 -14.37 -18.04 18.66
C ARG A 21 -15.38 -17.01 19.17
N GLY A 22 -14.97 -15.75 19.36
CA GLY A 22 -15.84 -14.72 19.94
C GLY A 22 -16.21 -15.02 21.40
N MET A 23 -15.30 -15.65 22.15
CA MET A 23 -15.48 -16.03 23.56
C MET A 23 -14.92 -14.98 24.53
N MET A 24 -14.30 -13.90 24.02
CA MET A 24 -13.83 -12.78 24.80
C MET A 24 -14.96 -11.81 25.09
N THR A 25 -14.89 -11.12 26.25
CA THR A 25 -15.73 -9.96 26.50
C THR A 25 -15.36 -8.79 25.58
N GLU A 26 -16.22 -7.79 25.43
CA GLU A 26 -15.94 -6.60 24.60
C GLU A 26 -14.68 -5.87 25.04
N GLU A 27 -14.42 -5.82 26.35
CA GLU A 27 -13.23 -5.18 26.91
C GLU A 27 -11.94 -5.98 26.61
N GLU A 28 -11.98 -7.30 26.76
CA GLU A 28 -10.87 -8.19 26.45
C GLU A 28 -10.55 -8.19 24.95
N GLU A 29 -11.58 -8.18 24.12
CA GLU A 29 -11.41 -8.12 22.66
C GLU A 29 -10.78 -6.80 22.23
N ALA A 30 -11.20 -5.67 22.81
CA ALA A 30 -10.61 -4.36 22.54
C ALA A 30 -9.14 -4.29 22.95
N ALA A 31 -8.82 -4.79 24.16
CA ALA A 31 -7.44 -4.86 24.64
C ALA A 31 -6.57 -5.76 23.75
N PHE A 32 -7.05 -6.93 23.38
CA PHE A 32 -6.32 -7.87 22.52
C PHE A 32 -6.10 -7.31 21.11
N LYS A 33 -7.04 -6.57 20.55
CA LYS A 33 -6.86 -5.85 19.28
C LYS A 33 -5.76 -4.81 19.36
N GLN A 34 -5.63 -4.10 20.46
CA GLN A 34 -4.52 -3.14 20.67
C GLN A 34 -3.17 -3.86 20.78
N GLU A 35 -3.10 -5.00 21.50
CA GLU A 35 -1.89 -5.81 21.56
C GLU A 35 -1.47 -6.33 20.17
N ILE A 36 -2.40 -6.83 19.35
CA ILE A 36 -2.14 -7.24 17.96
C ILE A 36 -1.60 -6.08 17.12
N GLN A 37 -2.04 -4.86 17.37
CA GLN A 37 -1.52 -3.67 16.65
C GLN A 37 -0.11 -3.31 17.10
N ALA A 38 0.20 -3.45 18.37
CA ALA A 38 1.47 -3.06 18.96
C ALA A 38 2.59 -4.10 18.73
N ASP A 39 2.24 -5.38 18.64
CA ASP A 39 3.20 -6.50 18.52
C ASP A 39 3.13 -7.17 17.14
N PRO A 40 4.18 -6.99 16.30
CA PRO A 40 4.25 -7.62 14.98
C PRO A 40 4.28 -9.15 15.00
N ASP A 41 4.92 -9.76 16.04
CA ASP A 41 5.07 -11.20 16.13
C ASP A 41 3.74 -11.84 16.54
N LEU A 42 3.03 -11.26 17.50
CA LEU A 42 1.69 -11.67 17.87
C LEU A 42 0.74 -11.56 16.68
N ARG A 43 0.86 -10.48 15.90
CA ARG A 43 0.07 -10.29 14.69
C ARG A 43 0.31 -11.39 13.65
N ALA A 44 1.59 -11.72 13.38
CA ALA A 44 1.95 -12.77 12.44
C ALA A 44 1.37 -14.13 12.89
N HIS A 45 1.43 -14.41 14.19
CA HIS A 45 0.89 -15.63 14.78
C HIS A 45 -0.63 -15.74 14.66
N VAL A 46 -1.36 -14.68 14.98
CA VAL A 46 -2.83 -14.59 14.79
C VAL A 46 -3.21 -14.86 13.33
N LEU A 47 -2.51 -14.26 12.38
CA LEU A 47 -2.79 -14.45 10.96
C LEU A 47 -2.53 -15.87 10.46
N ALA A 48 -1.43 -16.48 10.92
CA ALA A 48 -1.12 -17.85 10.58
C ALA A 48 -2.22 -18.79 11.09
N THR A 49 -2.68 -18.60 12.33
CA THR A 49 -3.75 -19.40 12.95
C THR A 49 -5.09 -19.23 12.21
N VAL A 50 -5.48 -17.98 11.90
CA VAL A 50 -6.71 -17.69 11.13
C VAL A 50 -6.65 -18.32 9.75
N SER A 51 -5.50 -18.25 9.07
CA SER A 51 -5.32 -18.82 7.73
C SER A 51 -5.40 -20.34 7.74
N LEU A 52 -4.84 -20.98 8.77
CA LEU A 52 -4.91 -22.42 8.96
C LEU A 52 -6.36 -22.89 9.19
N ILE A 53 -7.09 -22.21 10.09
CA ILE A 53 -8.51 -22.52 10.38
C ILE A 53 -9.37 -22.35 9.12
N LYS A 54 -9.13 -21.31 8.33
CA LYS A 54 -9.83 -21.08 7.07
C LYS A 54 -9.54 -22.18 6.05
N GLY A 55 -8.31 -22.63 5.93
CA GLY A 55 -7.91 -23.73 5.06
C GLY A 55 -8.59 -25.04 5.43
N ILE A 56 -8.63 -25.40 6.72
CA ILE A 56 -9.28 -26.58 7.24
C ILE A 56 -10.80 -26.53 6.99
N ARG A 57 -11.42 -25.36 7.16
CA ARG A 57 -12.88 -25.18 6.91
C ARG A 57 -13.25 -25.30 5.44
N MET A 58 -12.42 -24.77 4.54
CA MET A 58 -12.65 -24.92 3.10
C MET A 58 -12.60 -26.40 2.68
N GLN A 59 -11.66 -27.18 3.20
CA GLN A 59 -11.57 -28.62 2.94
C GLN A 59 -12.77 -29.39 3.52
N ASN A 60 -13.25 -29.01 4.70
CA ASN A 60 -14.40 -29.66 5.31
C ASN A 60 -15.74 -29.26 4.65
N ALA A 61 -15.88 -28.00 4.21
CA ALA A 61 -17.06 -27.53 3.48
C ALA A 61 -17.22 -28.22 2.11
N GLU A 62 -16.12 -28.59 1.46
CA GLU A 62 -16.17 -29.39 0.23
C GLU A 62 -16.63 -30.82 0.48
N LYS A 63 -16.27 -31.42 1.62
CA LYS A 63 -16.74 -32.76 2.04
C LYS A 63 -18.21 -32.76 2.50
N GLU A 64 -18.68 -31.67 3.11
CA GLU A 64 -20.07 -31.57 3.61
C GLU A 64 -21.07 -31.18 2.51
N ARG A 65 -20.67 -30.54 1.42
CA ARG A 65 -21.55 -30.21 0.29
C ARG A 65 -22.18 -31.43 -0.41
N THR A 66 -21.66 -32.60 -0.13
CA THR A 66 -22.20 -33.85 -0.68
C THR A 66 -23.34 -34.50 0.16
N LEU A 67 -23.71 -33.97 1.33
CA LEU A 67 -24.55 -34.71 2.28
C LEU A 67 -25.73 -33.96 2.97
N ILE A 68 -26.05 -32.68 2.69
CA ILE A 68 -27.10 -32.00 3.49
C ILE A 68 -28.17 -31.29 2.67
N GLN A 69 -29.42 -31.75 2.86
CA GLN A 69 -30.65 -30.99 2.59
C GLN A 69 -30.85 -29.86 3.61
N PRO A 70 -31.51 -28.74 3.24
CA PRO A 70 -31.58 -27.56 4.09
C PRO A 70 -32.58 -27.70 5.21
N GLN A 71 -32.12 -27.81 6.46
CA GLN A 71 -32.95 -27.61 7.65
C GLN A 71 -32.71 -26.21 8.22
N HIS A 72 -33.76 -25.43 8.28
CA HIS A 72 -33.83 -24.06 8.76
C HIS A 72 -33.50 -23.98 10.26
N ASN A 73 -32.33 -23.43 10.65
CA ASN A 73 -31.99 -23.23 12.06
C ASN A 73 -31.09 -22.00 12.30
N ASN A 74 -31.32 -21.38 13.44
CA ASN A 74 -30.68 -20.14 13.99
C ASN A 74 -29.14 -20.04 14.00
N LYS A 75 -28.44 -21.01 13.41
CA LYS A 75 -26.95 -21.05 13.27
C LYS A 75 -26.41 -20.04 12.28
N VAL A 76 -27.25 -19.45 11.42
CA VAL A 76 -26.82 -18.42 10.46
C VAL A 76 -26.39 -17.13 11.17
N ARG A 77 -27.02 -16.81 12.31
CA ARG A 77 -26.73 -15.59 13.08
C ARG A 77 -25.37 -15.67 13.77
N THR A 78 -24.99 -16.83 14.30
CA THR A 78 -23.66 -17.09 14.87
C THR A 78 -22.57 -17.09 13.78
N LEU A 79 -22.86 -17.64 12.60
CA LEU A 79 -21.90 -17.67 11.49
C LEU A 79 -21.58 -16.26 10.94
N LEU A 80 -22.58 -15.36 10.92
CA LEU A 80 -22.38 -13.95 10.54
C LEU A 80 -21.51 -13.20 11.55
N TRP A 81 -21.64 -13.44 12.84
CA TRP A 81 -20.77 -12.84 13.87
C TRP A 81 -19.32 -13.31 13.74
N TRP A 82 -19.09 -14.57 13.40
CA TRP A 82 -17.75 -15.12 13.18
C TRP A 82 -17.09 -14.55 11.92
N ALA A 83 -17.85 -14.35 10.86
CA ALA A 83 -17.34 -13.74 9.63
C ALA A 83 -16.89 -12.28 9.87
N THR A 84 -17.57 -11.54 10.75
CA THR A 84 -17.21 -10.15 11.07
C THR A 84 -15.92 -10.05 11.88
N SER A 85 -15.65 -10.95 12.82
CA SER A 85 -14.43 -10.98 13.62
C SER A 85 -13.19 -11.26 12.75
N ILE A 86 -13.28 -12.25 11.86
CA ILE A 86 -12.19 -12.56 10.91
C ILE A 86 -11.94 -11.41 9.94
N ALA A 87 -13.01 -10.79 9.43
CA ALA A 87 -12.89 -9.64 8.54
C ALA A 87 -12.23 -8.44 9.23
N ALA A 88 -12.50 -8.23 10.54
CA ALA A 88 -11.87 -7.16 11.32
C ALA A 88 -10.35 -7.38 11.46
N VAL A 89 -9.90 -8.60 11.74
CA VAL A 89 -8.46 -8.95 11.82
C VAL A 89 -7.78 -8.71 10.48
N PHE A 90 -8.40 -9.15 9.38
CA PHE A 90 -7.85 -8.89 8.04
C PHE A 90 -7.84 -7.40 7.71
N ALA A 91 -8.86 -6.63 8.08
CA ALA A 91 -8.90 -5.18 7.85
C ALA A 91 -7.79 -4.45 8.64
N ILE A 92 -7.54 -4.85 9.89
CA ILE A 92 -6.45 -4.30 10.71
C ILE A 92 -5.09 -4.65 10.09
N PHE A 93 -4.89 -5.90 9.69
CA PHE A 93 -3.63 -6.34 9.11
C PHE A 93 -3.35 -5.69 7.76
N PHE A 94 -4.32 -5.71 6.84
CA PHE A 94 -4.14 -5.08 5.52
C PHE A 94 -4.01 -3.57 5.64
N GLY A 95 -4.73 -2.92 6.56
CA GLY A 95 -4.59 -1.49 6.84
C GLY A 95 -3.20 -1.15 7.34
N TYR A 96 -2.71 -1.85 8.36
CA TYR A 96 -1.39 -1.61 8.95
C TYR A 96 -0.25 -1.94 7.98
N SER A 97 -0.33 -3.04 7.25
CA SER A 97 0.66 -3.42 6.25
C SER A 97 0.76 -2.40 5.12
N LYS A 98 -0.38 -1.90 4.63
CA LYS A 98 -0.43 -0.81 3.64
C LYS A 98 0.11 0.50 4.19
N ASP A 99 -0.20 0.84 5.44
CA ASP A 99 0.27 2.08 6.07
C ASP A 99 1.78 2.05 6.29
N LYS A 100 2.33 0.92 6.73
CA LYS A 100 3.78 0.73 6.88
C LYS A 100 4.47 0.85 5.53
N ARG A 101 4.01 0.12 4.52
CA ARG A 101 4.55 0.15 3.16
C ARG A 101 4.49 1.54 2.55
N TYR A 102 3.34 2.22 2.70
CA TYR A 102 3.18 3.60 2.26
C TYR A 102 4.19 4.54 2.92
N ASN A 103 4.41 4.44 4.24
CA ASN A 103 5.35 5.28 4.95
C ASN A 103 6.79 5.01 4.51
N GLU A 104 7.18 3.76 4.28
CA GLU A 104 8.48 3.37 3.74
C GLU A 104 8.70 3.96 2.35
N LEU A 105 7.75 3.77 1.43
CA LEU A 105 7.84 4.30 0.07
C LEU A 105 7.81 5.83 0.03
N SER A 106 6.99 6.45 0.88
CA SER A 106 6.94 7.92 0.99
C SER A 106 8.26 8.49 1.53
N ALA A 107 8.88 7.84 2.50
CA ALA A 107 10.20 8.22 3.02
C ALA A 107 11.30 8.03 1.97
N LEU A 108 11.23 6.95 1.20
CA LEU A 108 12.18 6.65 0.11
C LEU A 108 12.16 7.74 -0.96
N VAL A 109 10.99 8.18 -1.41
CA VAL A 109 10.90 9.21 -2.47
C VAL A 109 11.06 10.65 -1.96
N SER A 110 10.95 10.89 -0.66
CA SER A 110 10.97 12.22 -0.06
C SER A 110 12.17 13.08 -0.45
N PRO A 111 13.42 12.55 -0.52
CA PRO A 111 14.59 13.33 -0.89
C PRO A 111 14.60 13.79 -2.36
N TYR A 112 13.81 13.17 -3.21
CA TYR A 112 13.79 13.39 -4.65
C TYR A 112 12.76 14.43 -5.11
N TYR A 113 11.87 14.86 -4.21
CA TYR A 113 10.92 15.92 -4.54
C TYR A 113 11.64 17.25 -4.79
N THR A 114 11.08 17.99 -5.73
CA THR A 114 11.47 19.39 -5.98
C THR A 114 10.23 20.25 -5.70
N GLU A 115 10.43 21.36 -4.99
CA GLU A 115 9.37 22.35 -4.81
C GLU A 115 9.31 23.22 -6.07
N TYR A 116 8.15 23.30 -6.69
CA TYR A 116 7.93 24.06 -7.91
C TYR A 116 7.21 25.36 -7.58
N SER A 117 7.77 26.50 -8.05
CA SER A 117 7.23 27.85 -7.88
C SER A 117 6.92 28.47 -9.23
N MET A 118 5.89 29.31 -9.30
CA MET A 118 5.53 30.03 -10.52
C MET A 118 6.58 31.04 -10.96
N ASP A 119 7.52 31.38 -10.08
CA ASP A 119 8.64 32.27 -10.38
C ASP A 119 9.74 31.57 -11.22
N ASP A 120 9.72 30.23 -11.24
CA ASP A 120 10.75 29.40 -11.87
C ASP A 120 10.46 29.11 -13.35
N TYR A 121 9.29 29.48 -13.90
CA TYR A 121 9.01 29.18 -15.29
C TYR A 121 9.49 30.25 -16.26
N ALA A 122 9.99 29.78 -17.41
CA ALA A 122 10.54 30.66 -18.45
C ALA A 122 9.41 31.47 -19.14
N ARG A 123 9.69 32.73 -19.48
CA ARG A 123 8.83 33.59 -20.30
C ARG A 123 8.99 33.19 -21.78
N GLY A 124 7.88 32.94 -22.46
CA GLY A 124 7.86 32.58 -23.89
C GLY A 124 6.47 32.14 -24.35
N ASP A 125 6.39 31.37 -25.43
CA ASP A 125 5.13 30.81 -25.99
C ASP A 125 4.56 29.64 -25.17
N ILE A 126 4.91 29.55 -23.89
CA ILE A 126 4.47 28.51 -22.98
C ILE A 126 3.16 28.92 -22.33
N ASP A 127 2.20 28.01 -22.31
CA ASP A 127 0.92 28.21 -21.63
C ASP A 127 1.08 28.22 -20.11
N SER A 128 1.07 29.40 -19.51
CA SER A 128 1.26 29.60 -18.07
C SER A 128 0.20 28.88 -17.23
N THR A 129 -1.01 28.66 -17.78
CA THR A 129 -2.09 27.93 -17.08
C THR A 129 -1.73 26.45 -16.98
N LYS A 130 -1.20 25.86 -18.04
CA LYS A 130 -0.72 24.47 -18.04
C LYS A 130 0.45 24.28 -17.09
N VAL A 131 1.40 25.23 -17.07
CA VAL A 131 2.55 25.18 -16.14
C VAL A 131 2.07 25.27 -14.69
N ALA A 132 1.16 26.19 -14.37
CA ALA A 132 0.58 26.32 -13.03
C ALA A 132 -0.12 25.03 -12.59
N ASN A 133 -0.85 24.38 -13.51
CA ASN A 133 -1.48 23.09 -13.24
C ASN A 133 -0.45 22.00 -13.00
N LEU A 134 0.59 21.87 -13.83
CA LEU A 134 1.68 20.92 -13.63
C LEU A 134 2.35 21.10 -12.25
N TYR A 135 2.69 22.32 -11.86
CA TYR A 135 3.32 22.59 -10.58
C TYR A 135 2.40 22.26 -9.40
N THR A 136 1.10 22.51 -9.55
CA THR A 136 0.12 22.09 -8.56
C THR A 136 0.08 20.57 -8.42
N ILE A 137 0.08 19.84 -9.53
CA ILE A 137 0.10 18.38 -9.56
C ILE A 137 1.38 17.86 -8.89
N PHE A 138 2.55 18.38 -9.28
CA PHE A 138 3.85 17.95 -8.73
C PHE A 138 3.95 18.18 -7.23
N ASN A 139 3.59 19.38 -6.75
CA ASN A 139 3.60 19.69 -5.31
C ASN A 139 2.58 18.84 -4.51
N ASN A 140 1.52 18.38 -5.13
CA ASN A 140 0.54 17.50 -4.51
C ASN A 140 1.04 16.07 -4.31
N ILE A 141 1.99 15.58 -5.13
CA ILE A 141 2.58 14.24 -4.94
C ILE A 141 3.20 14.11 -3.56
N GLN A 142 3.91 15.13 -3.11
CA GLN A 142 4.52 15.15 -1.78
C GLN A 142 3.47 15.21 -0.66
N LYS A 143 2.46 16.07 -0.82
CA LYS A 143 1.49 16.43 0.23
C LYS A 143 0.38 15.39 0.41
N GLN A 144 -0.06 14.74 -0.65
CA GLN A 144 -1.21 13.83 -0.60
C GLN A 144 -0.79 12.41 -0.22
N ARG A 145 -1.60 11.77 0.63
CA ARG A 145 -1.40 10.37 1.00
C ARG A 145 -1.76 9.41 -0.14
N HIS A 146 -2.82 9.71 -0.88
CA HIS A 146 -3.28 8.88 -2.00
C HIS A 146 -2.97 9.59 -3.31
N VAL A 147 -2.05 9.04 -4.09
CA VAL A 147 -1.56 9.64 -5.34
C VAL A 147 -2.17 9.03 -6.60
N SER A 148 -3.14 8.11 -6.47
CA SER A 148 -3.79 7.46 -7.61
C SER A 148 -4.46 8.47 -8.56
N ASN A 149 -5.08 9.52 -8.02
CA ASN A 149 -5.69 10.59 -8.82
C ASN A 149 -4.62 11.39 -9.56
N ILE A 150 -3.49 11.66 -8.90
CA ILE A 150 -2.35 12.37 -9.50
C ILE A 150 -1.77 11.55 -10.65
N ILE A 151 -1.63 10.24 -10.49
CA ILE A 151 -1.19 9.34 -11.56
C ILE A 151 -2.16 9.42 -12.74
N ALA A 152 -3.47 9.35 -12.48
CA ALA A 152 -4.49 9.45 -13.53
C ALA A 152 -4.48 10.80 -14.29
N GLU A 153 -4.01 11.87 -13.65
CA GLU A 153 -3.82 13.18 -14.29
C GLU A 153 -2.50 13.26 -15.07
N LEU A 154 -1.40 12.66 -14.56
CA LEU A 154 -0.09 12.74 -15.19
C LEU A 154 0.10 11.74 -16.34
N GLU A 155 -0.49 10.54 -16.29
CA GLU A 155 -0.34 9.51 -17.34
C GLU A 155 -0.74 10.05 -18.74
N PRO A 156 -1.91 10.68 -18.94
CA PRO A 156 -2.28 11.23 -20.24
C PRO A 156 -1.36 12.39 -20.67
N ILE A 157 -0.90 13.23 -19.73
CA ILE A 157 0.06 14.31 -20.02
C ILE A 157 1.40 13.71 -20.49
N TYR A 158 1.92 12.71 -19.78
CA TYR A 158 3.16 12.01 -20.14
C TYR A 158 3.06 11.36 -21.52
N THR A 159 1.90 10.78 -21.85
CA THR A 159 1.68 10.14 -23.15
C THR A 159 1.60 11.17 -24.29
N SER A 160 1.15 12.39 -24.02
CA SER A 160 0.97 13.47 -25.00
C SER A 160 2.12 14.47 -25.06
N ILE A 161 3.24 14.24 -24.36
CA ILE A 161 4.39 15.16 -24.27
C ILE A 161 4.86 15.65 -25.65
N GLU A 162 4.97 14.76 -26.62
CA GLU A 162 5.49 15.09 -27.95
C GLU A 162 4.55 15.98 -28.78
N HIS A 163 3.29 16.11 -28.40
CA HIS A 163 2.26 16.84 -29.12
C HIS A 163 1.95 18.21 -28.53
N ASP A 164 2.59 18.59 -27.45
CA ASP A 164 2.35 19.85 -26.76
C ASP A 164 3.67 20.52 -26.34
N ILE A 165 3.92 21.73 -26.83
CA ILE A 165 5.17 22.45 -26.60
C ILE A 165 5.42 22.74 -25.11
N THR A 166 4.36 23.02 -24.34
CA THR A 166 4.48 23.22 -22.90
C THR A 166 4.91 21.92 -22.22
N TYR A 167 4.27 20.81 -22.53
CA TYR A 167 4.59 19.53 -21.92
C TYR A 167 5.96 19.01 -22.36
N SER A 168 6.36 19.22 -23.62
CA SER A 168 7.68 18.82 -24.08
C SER A 168 8.80 19.61 -23.41
N THR A 169 8.58 20.88 -23.06
CA THR A 169 9.53 21.70 -22.31
C THR A 169 9.76 21.16 -20.89
N TYR A 170 8.73 20.58 -20.27
CA TYR A 170 8.76 19.98 -18.92
C TYR A 170 8.80 18.45 -18.93
N ALA A 171 9.18 17.84 -20.05
CA ALA A 171 9.12 16.39 -20.26
C ALA A 171 9.84 15.59 -19.15
N ASN A 172 11.04 16.02 -18.77
CA ASN A 172 11.83 15.34 -17.74
C ASN A 172 11.23 15.50 -16.35
N ASP A 173 10.68 16.67 -16.03
CA ASP A 173 9.98 16.91 -14.77
C ASP A 173 8.69 16.08 -14.67
N ILE A 174 7.92 16.04 -15.75
CA ILE A 174 6.70 15.22 -15.85
C ILE A 174 7.05 13.75 -15.63
N ALA A 175 8.08 13.24 -16.33
CA ALA A 175 8.50 11.86 -16.24
C ALA A 175 9.01 11.51 -14.81
N LEU A 176 9.85 12.35 -14.21
CA LEU A 176 10.34 12.12 -12.85
C LEU A 176 9.19 12.12 -11.82
N ASN A 177 8.31 13.13 -11.89
CA ASN A 177 7.20 13.23 -10.96
C ASN A 177 6.19 12.08 -11.11
N LEU A 178 5.94 11.60 -12.34
CA LEU A 178 5.13 10.41 -12.58
C LEU A 178 5.79 9.16 -11.98
N ALA A 179 7.10 8.98 -12.16
CA ALA A 179 7.83 7.87 -11.55
C ALA A 179 7.78 7.92 -10.00
N LEU A 180 7.95 9.08 -9.39
CA LEU A 180 7.82 9.28 -7.93
C LEU A 180 6.39 8.94 -7.45
N ALA A 181 5.36 9.34 -8.20
CA ALA A 181 3.98 9.00 -7.89
C ALA A 181 3.72 7.49 -7.97
N TYR A 182 4.26 6.80 -8.97
CA TYR A 182 4.17 5.35 -9.09
C TYR A 182 4.85 4.64 -7.92
N ILE A 183 6.08 5.03 -7.56
CA ILE A 183 6.79 4.44 -6.41
C ILE A 183 5.96 4.62 -5.15
N LYS A 184 5.50 5.84 -4.88
CA LYS A 184 4.66 6.13 -3.71
C LYS A 184 3.35 5.34 -3.67
N ASN A 185 2.83 4.96 -4.84
CA ASN A 185 1.63 4.13 -5.00
C ASN A 185 1.90 2.62 -5.06
N ASP A 186 3.13 2.19 -4.69
CA ASP A 186 3.58 0.79 -4.73
C ASP A 186 3.49 0.13 -6.13
N GLN A 187 3.83 0.93 -7.16
CA GLN A 187 3.84 0.52 -8.58
C GLN A 187 5.24 0.71 -9.17
N ALA A 188 6.26 0.17 -8.50
CA ALA A 188 7.66 0.30 -8.91
C ALA A 188 7.93 -0.26 -10.32
N ASP A 189 7.20 -1.29 -10.73
CA ASP A 189 7.22 -1.88 -12.06
C ASP A 189 6.93 -0.87 -13.18
N LYS A 190 6.07 0.11 -12.93
CA LYS A 190 5.77 1.20 -13.86
C LYS A 190 6.77 2.34 -13.79
N ALA A 191 7.37 2.57 -12.62
CA ALA A 191 8.37 3.63 -12.43
C ALA A 191 9.70 3.29 -13.10
N ILE A 192 10.16 2.04 -13.00
CA ILE A 192 11.46 1.59 -13.49
C ILE A 192 11.70 1.98 -14.96
N PRO A 193 10.83 1.65 -15.93
CA PRO A 193 11.10 1.99 -17.34
C PRO A 193 11.15 3.50 -17.61
N ILE A 194 10.44 4.32 -16.82
CA ILE A 194 10.49 5.78 -16.93
C ILE A 194 11.84 6.28 -16.42
N LEU A 195 12.29 5.78 -15.27
CA LEU A 195 13.58 6.15 -14.68
C LEU A 195 14.75 5.72 -15.56
N GLU A 196 14.72 4.51 -16.14
CA GLU A 196 15.72 4.03 -17.10
C GLU A 196 15.82 4.95 -18.33
N LYS A 197 14.68 5.40 -18.84
CA LYS A 197 14.65 6.35 -19.95
C LYS A 197 15.24 7.70 -19.55
N LEU A 198 14.90 8.24 -18.37
CA LEU A 198 15.45 9.50 -17.88
C LEU A 198 16.96 9.46 -17.69
N GLU A 199 17.49 8.38 -17.11
CA GLU A 199 18.93 8.19 -16.92
C GLU A 199 19.66 8.12 -18.25
N LYS A 200 19.12 7.37 -19.23
CA LYS A 200 19.72 7.15 -20.53
C LYS A 200 19.69 8.39 -21.43
N ASP A 201 18.56 9.08 -21.49
CA ASP A 201 18.33 10.15 -22.45
C ASP A 201 18.99 11.48 -22.02
N ASN A 202 19.31 11.64 -20.73
CA ASN A 202 19.83 12.88 -20.17
C ASN A 202 20.98 12.66 -19.16
N PRO A 203 22.08 11.94 -19.49
CA PRO A 203 23.00 11.36 -18.53
C PRO A 203 23.71 12.37 -17.61
N ASP A 204 23.89 13.62 -18.05
CA ASP A 204 24.63 14.66 -17.31
C ASP A 204 23.70 15.63 -16.55
N THR A 205 22.44 15.28 -16.36
CA THR A 205 21.47 16.16 -15.69
C THR A 205 21.21 15.74 -14.24
N PRO A 206 20.84 16.70 -13.35
CA PRO A 206 20.43 16.36 -12.00
C PRO A 206 19.23 15.39 -11.94
N ILE A 207 18.37 15.42 -12.96
CA ILE A 207 17.22 14.52 -13.06
C ILE A 207 17.68 13.09 -13.36
N ALA A 208 18.65 12.91 -14.26
CA ALA A 208 19.23 11.60 -14.53
C ALA A 208 19.94 11.01 -13.30
N THR A 209 20.67 11.84 -12.55
CA THR A 209 21.29 11.42 -11.29
C THR A 209 20.23 10.91 -10.30
N LYS A 210 19.15 11.67 -10.10
CA LYS A 210 18.02 11.25 -9.25
C LYS A 210 17.40 9.94 -9.74
N ALA A 211 17.23 9.79 -11.05
CA ALA A 211 16.67 8.57 -11.65
C ALA A 211 17.56 7.35 -11.41
N GLY A 212 18.87 7.48 -11.60
CA GLY A 212 19.85 6.42 -11.35
C GLY A 212 19.90 5.99 -9.89
N GLU A 213 19.88 6.93 -8.94
CA GLU A 213 19.81 6.63 -7.51
C GLU A 213 18.53 5.87 -7.14
N LEU A 214 17.38 6.30 -7.66
CA LEU A 214 16.09 5.60 -7.45
C LEU A 214 16.11 4.19 -8.02
N LEU A 215 16.70 4.00 -9.22
CA LEU A 215 16.82 2.68 -9.83
C LEU A 215 17.67 1.72 -9.00
N LEU A 216 18.78 2.21 -8.40
CA LEU A 216 19.59 1.39 -7.50
C LEU A 216 18.78 0.90 -6.31
N ILE A 217 18.02 1.79 -5.66
CA ILE A 217 17.19 1.45 -4.50
C ILE A 217 16.04 0.49 -4.84
N LEU A 218 15.43 0.64 -6.03
CA LEU A 218 14.29 -0.20 -6.43
C LEU A 218 14.70 -1.60 -6.88
N ARG A 219 15.99 -1.84 -7.13
CA ARG A 219 16.54 -3.14 -7.58
C ARG A 219 17.18 -3.97 -6.46
N GLU A 220 17.34 -3.37 -5.26
CA GLU A 220 17.77 -4.08 -4.05
C GLU A 220 16.60 -4.84 -3.39
#